data_36594999f1936b21edda9d4556eaa580
#
_entry.id   36594999f1936b21edda9d4556eaa580
#
_cell.length_a   1.000
_cell.length_b   1.000
_cell.length_c   1.000
_cell.angle_alpha   90.00
_cell.angle_beta   90.00
_cell.angle_gamma   90.00
#
_symmetry.space_group_name_H-M   'P 1'
#
loop_
_entity.id
_entity.type
_entity.pdbx_description
1 polymer ?
#
loop_
_entity_poly.entity_id
_entity_poly.type
_entity_poly.pdbx_seq_one_letter_code
_entity_poly.pdbx_strand_id
1 'polypeptide(L)'
;MSFFNALTMLGGLALFLFGMNSMGDGLAKLSGGKLENILERLTANKIKAVLLGAGVTAVIQSSSATTVMVVGFVNSGIMKLSQAVGVIFGANIGTTATTWILSLSGISSGNFFVQMLKPSSFSPILALVGVILILFSKKDKKKDVGTILISFAILMFGMESMSSAVAGLENNQGFIHLFTMFKNPVLGLIAGAVLTAAIQSSSASIGILQALCSTGAITFSSVLPIILGQNIGTCVTAIISAVGANKNAKRAAFVHLYFNLIGTVIFMCVFYGINAFVHFGFLEQSANQLGIAIIHTSFNVLATIVLLPFSKGLERLASITVRDKKETAKPKNSEMKLLDARFLERPAFAVELSKTTTVNMAKVVRMSIMEAIELLDKYDEKKASKVAELEKLVDVYEDELGDYLVKLSAKSLSEHDSRLLTKMLHSIGDLERISDHALNIKEAASEMHSKKIKFSDEAKAELNVLTDAISRIVDLAIFSYINDDKKEALLVEPLEEVIDVVNEKLKNRHIKRLRTGQCTIELGFVLSDITNNFERVADHCSNIAACELQIDSDEFESHDYLGRMKKDDENYKARYNEFLEEYKLPKYKKEA
;
A
#
# COMPACT_ATOMS: atom_id res chain seq x y z
N MET A 1 -43.17 10.75 11.23
CA MET A 1 -42.44 9.53 10.84
C MET A 1 -42.84 8.41 11.79
N SER A 2 -43.36 7.28 11.30
CA SER A 2 -43.65 6.14 12.18
C SER A 2 -42.35 5.52 12.69
N PHE A 3 -42.40 4.78 13.81
CA PHE A 3 -41.28 4.03 14.33
C PHE A 3 -40.71 3.07 13.27
N PHE A 4 -41.57 2.39 12.52
CA PHE A 4 -41.17 1.48 11.44
C PHE A 4 -40.47 2.19 10.28
N ASN A 5 -40.89 3.40 9.92
CA ASN A 5 -40.19 4.18 8.88
C ASN A 5 -38.80 4.61 9.36
N ALA A 6 -38.62 4.92 10.64
CA ALA A 6 -37.29 5.19 11.21
C ALA A 6 -36.38 3.95 11.16
N LEU A 7 -36.89 2.77 11.49
CA LEU A 7 -36.16 1.52 11.35
C LEU A 7 -35.80 1.20 9.89
N THR A 8 -36.73 1.43 8.95
CA THR A 8 -36.46 1.24 7.51
C THR A 8 -35.40 2.22 7.02
N MET A 9 -35.44 3.47 7.48
CA MET A 9 -34.39 4.46 7.15
C MET A 9 -33.01 4.02 7.67
N LEU A 10 -32.92 3.58 8.93
CA LEU A 10 -31.67 3.10 9.52
C LEU A 10 -31.17 1.81 8.85
N GLY A 11 -32.07 0.88 8.56
CA GLY A 11 -31.74 -0.36 7.82
C GLY A 11 -31.27 -0.07 6.40
N GLY A 12 -31.96 0.83 5.69
CA GLY A 12 -31.57 1.31 4.37
C GLY A 12 -30.20 1.99 4.39
N LEU A 13 -29.92 2.83 5.38
CA LEU A 13 -28.62 3.46 5.58
C LEU A 13 -27.51 2.43 5.86
N ALA A 14 -27.79 1.43 6.67
CA ALA A 14 -26.83 0.35 6.95
C ALA A 14 -26.48 -0.43 5.68
N LEU A 15 -27.48 -0.83 4.88
CA LEU A 15 -27.27 -1.49 3.59
C LEU A 15 -26.51 -0.60 2.60
N PHE A 16 -26.87 0.68 2.54
CA PHE A 16 -26.20 1.66 1.69
C PHE A 16 -24.71 1.80 2.04
N LEU A 17 -24.39 1.97 3.32
CA LEU A 17 -23.01 2.09 3.81
C LEU A 17 -22.21 0.79 3.57
N PHE A 18 -22.82 -0.36 3.85
CA PHE A 18 -22.19 -1.66 3.59
C PHE A 18 -21.89 -1.85 2.10
N GLY A 19 -22.89 -1.60 1.24
CA GLY A 19 -22.72 -1.72 -0.22
C GLY A 19 -21.64 -0.77 -0.75
N MET A 20 -21.62 0.48 -0.28
CA MET A 20 -20.62 1.47 -0.68
C MET A 20 -19.20 1.05 -0.27
N ASN A 21 -19.01 0.63 0.98
CA ASN A 21 -17.70 0.22 1.48
C ASN A 21 -17.21 -1.06 0.77
N SER A 22 -18.05 -2.09 0.69
CA SER A 22 -17.69 -3.35 0.03
C SER A 22 -17.41 -3.17 -1.47
N MET A 23 -18.12 -2.26 -2.15
CA MET A 23 -17.84 -1.92 -3.54
C MET A 23 -16.47 -1.24 -3.68
N GLY A 24 -16.17 -0.28 -2.80
CA GLY A 24 -14.90 0.42 -2.77
C GLY A 24 -13.73 -0.54 -2.50
N ASP A 25 -13.88 -1.44 -1.53
CA ASP A 25 -12.87 -2.44 -1.21
C ASP A 25 -12.65 -3.44 -2.36
N GLY A 26 -13.72 -3.89 -3.02
CA GLY A 26 -13.63 -4.74 -4.20
C GLY A 26 -12.90 -4.07 -5.36
N LEU A 27 -13.19 -2.79 -5.63
CA LEU A 27 -12.50 -2.00 -6.65
C LEU A 27 -11.02 -1.79 -6.30
N ALA A 28 -10.71 -1.51 -5.03
CA ALA A 28 -9.33 -1.38 -4.56
C ALA A 28 -8.55 -2.70 -4.72
N LYS A 29 -9.13 -3.85 -4.32
CA LYS A 29 -8.53 -5.18 -4.54
C LYS A 29 -8.28 -5.46 -6.02
N LEU A 30 -9.23 -5.15 -6.88
CA LEU A 30 -9.11 -5.38 -8.33
C LEU A 30 -8.00 -4.53 -8.96
N SER A 31 -7.74 -3.34 -8.42
CA SER A 31 -6.65 -2.46 -8.84
C SER A 31 -5.27 -2.94 -8.41
N GLY A 32 -5.17 -3.77 -7.36
CA GLY A 32 -3.95 -4.44 -6.91
C GLY A 32 -2.82 -3.48 -6.58
N GLY A 33 -3.07 -2.37 -5.85
CA GLY A 33 -2.05 -1.39 -5.47
C GLY A 33 -1.48 -0.54 -6.62
N LYS A 34 -1.90 -0.79 -7.88
CA LYS A 34 -1.37 -0.07 -9.05
C LYS A 34 -1.72 1.43 -9.05
N LEU A 35 -2.88 1.78 -8.52
CA LEU A 35 -3.34 3.17 -8.46
C LEU A 35 -2.47 4.00 -7.52
N GLU A 36 -2.09 3.42 -6.40
CA GLU A 36 -1.24 4.03 -5.40
C GLU A 36 0.19 4.23 -5.94
N ASN A 37 0.74 3.23 -6.63
CA ASN A 37 2.04 3.33 -7.30
C ASN A 37 2.05 4.41 -8.41
N ILE A 38 0.94 4.56 -9.12
CA ILE A 38 0.77 5.60 -10.14
C ILE A 38 0.72 6.99 -9.45
N LEU A 39 0.07 7.10 -8.29
CA LEU A 39 0.03 8.33 -7.49
C LEU A 39 1.44 8.78 -7.08
N GLU A 40 2.28 7.84 -6.66
CA GLU A 40 3.66 8.13 -6.30
C GLU A 40 4.47 8.73 -7.48
N ARG A 41 4.35 8.13 -8.68
CA ARG A 41 5.23 8.44 -9.83
C ARG A 41 4.78 9.64 -10.67
N LEU A 42 3.48 9.90 -10.81
CA LEU A 42 2.96 10.84 -11.82
C LEU A 42 2.58 12.24 -11.31
N THR A 43 2.88 12.58 -10.06
CA THR A 43 2.41 13.83 -9.42
C THR A 43 3.29 15.06 -9.65
N ALA A 44 4.32 14.99 -10.49
CA ALA A 44 5.23 16.12 -10.76
C ALA A 44 4.51 17.33 -11.43
N ASN A 45 3.48 17.08 -12.25
CA ASN A 45 2.66 18.11 -12.88
C ASN A 45 1.35 18.28 -12.12
N LYS A 46 0.98 19.52 -11.73
CA LYS A 46 -0.23 19.82 -10.95
C LYS A 46 -1.52 19.35 -11.62
N ILE A 47 -1.65 19.54 -12.94
CA ILE A 47 -2.86 19.12 -13.68
C ILE A 47 -2.93 17.58 -13.71
N LYS A 48 -1.81 16.90 -13.98
CA LYS A 48 -1.75 15.43 -13.92
C LYS A 48 -2.08 14.92 -12.52
N ALA A 49 -1.59 15.60 -11.47
CA ALA A 49 -1.90 15.27 -10.09
C ALA A 49 -3.40 15.41 -9.78
N VAL A 50 -4.07 16.46 -10.28
CA VAL A 50 -5.53 16.63 -10.16
C VAL A 50 -6.28 15.51 -10.88
N LEU A 51 -5.95 15.24 -12.15
CA LEU A 51 -6.60 14.18 -12.91
C LEU A 51 -6.41 12.80 -12.26
N LEU A 52 -5.22 12.57 -11.76
CA LEU A 52 -4.87 11.32 -11.08
C LEU A 52 -5.64 11.19 -9.76
N GLY A 53 -5.66 12.24 -8.92
CA GLY A 53 -6.45 12.26 -7.69
C GLY A 53 -7.93 12.04 -7.94
N ALA A 54 -8.49 12.64 -9.00
CA ALA A 54 -9.87 12.42 -9.42
C ALA A 54 -10.11 10.98 -9.85
N GLY A 55 -9.24 10.41 -10.69
CA GLY A 55 -9.35 9.03 -11.16
C GLY A 55 -9.24 8.01 -10.04
N VAL A 56 -8.24 8.14 -9.18
CA VAL A 56 -8.05 7.26 -8.02
C VAL A 56 -9.25 7.31 -7.09
N THR A 57 -9.73 8.51 -6.75
CA THR A 57 -10.90 8.66 -5.87
C THR A 57 -12.18 8.11 -6.51
N ALA A 58 -12.37 8.31 -7.82
CA ALA A 58 -13.51 7.75 -8.53
C ALA A 58 -13.50 6.22 -8.53
N VAL A 59 -12.32 5.60 -8.64
CA VAL A 59 -12.17 4.12 -8.56
C VAL A 59 -12.33 3.63 -7.13
N ILE A 60 -11.61 4.22 -6.16
CA ILE A 60 -11.67 3.82 -4.75
C ILE A 60 -13.02 4.18 -4.10
N GLN A 61 -13.81 5.09 -4.69
CA GLN A 61 -15.09 5.60 -4.19
C GLN A 61 -14.99 6.28 -2.82
N SER A 62 -13.79 6.74 -2.43
CA SER A 62 -13.55 7.37 -1.12
C SER A 62 -12.47 8.45 -1.20
N SER A 63 -12.88 9.72 -1.14
CA SER A 63 -11.96 10.86 -1.05
C SER A 63 -11.23 10.91 0.29
N SER A 64 -11.89 10.49 1.37
CA SER A 64 -11.27 10.40 2.69
C SER A 64 -10.09 9.43 2.66
N ALA A 65 -10.27 8.24 2.10
CA ALA A 65 -9.20 7.26 1.95
C ALA A 65 -8.05 7.78 1.07
N THR A 66 -8.35 8.39 -0.07
CA THR A 66 -7.34 9.00 -0.94
C THR A 66 -6.58 10.10 -0.22
N THR A 67 -7.25 10.96 0.54
CA THR A 67 -6.61 12.06 1.27
C THR A 67 -5.76 11.53 2.43
N VAL A 68 -6.24 10.54 3.20
CA VAL A 68 -5.46 9.88 4.26
C VAL A 68 -4.19 9.25 3.70
N MET A 69 -4.29 8.58 2.55
CA MET A 69 -3.15 8.00 1.84
C MET A 69 -2.14 9.08 1.41
N VAL A 70 -2.62 10.20 0.85
CA VAL A 70 -1.75 11.35 0.50
C VAL A 70 -1.07 11.95 1.73
N VAL A 71 -1.77 12.07 2.85
CA VAL A 71 -1.18 12.47 4.14
C VAL A 71 -0.09 11.48 4.57
N GLY A 72 -0.33 10.18 4.41
CA GLY A 72 0.66 9.13 4.64
C GLY A 72 1.89 9.25 3.73
N PHE A 73 1.70 9.46 2.41
CA PHE A 73 2.81 9.67 1.46
C PHE A 73 3.66 10.89 1.78
N VAL A 74 3.03 11.98 2.24
CA VAL A 74 3.76 13.17 2.68
C VAL A 74 4.47 12.91 4.01
N ASN A 75 3.87 12.10 4.89
CA ASN A 75 4.48 11.72 6.17
C ASN A 75 5.72 10.84 6.00
N SER A 76 5.65 9.86 5.12
CA SER A 76 6.77 8.96 4.78
C SER A 76 7.84 9.64 3.89
N GLY A 77 7.53 10.80 3.28
CA GLY A 77 8.44 11.50 2.38
C GLY A 77 8.40 11.02 0.93
N ILE A 78 7.53 10.06 0.59
CA ILE A 78 7.29 9.57 -0.78
C ILE A 78 6.79 10.72 -1.65
N MET A 79 5.96 11.62 -1.09
CA MET A 79 5.34 12.72 -1.82
C MET A 79 5.68 14.07 -1.18
N LYS A 80 6.03 15.06 -2.01
CA LYS A 80 6.21 16.45 -1.54
C LYS A 80 4.84 17.09 -1.30
N LEU A 81 4.76 18.04 -0.35
CA LEU A 81 3.53 18.80 -0.08
C LEU A 81 2.94 19.43 -1.36
N SER A 82 3.78 20.01 -2.23
CA SER A 82 3.34 20.62 -3.48
C SER A 82 2.68 19.67 -4.48
N GLN A 83 3.04 18.38 -4.43
CA GLN A 83 2.42 17.32 -5.25
C GLN A 83 1.08 16.90 -4.64
N ALA A 84 1.04 16.76 -3.31
CA ALA A 84 -0.14 16.41 -2.55
C ALA A 84 -1.33 17.36 -2.80
N VAL A 85 -1.06 18.67 -2.94
CA VAL A 85 -2.10 19.68 -3.21
C VAL A 85 -2.92 19.34 -4.45
N GLY A 86 -2.27 18.96 -5.56
CA GLY A 86 -2.96 18.59 -6.79
C GLY A 86 -3.83 17.34 -6.62
N VAL A 87 -3.30 16.32 -5.94
CA VAL A 87 -4.04 15.07 -5.70
C VAL A 87 -5.26 15.32 -4.80
N ILE A 88 -5.12 16.13 -3.75
CA ILE A 88 -6.22 16.50 -2.85
C ILE A 88 -7.33 17.24 -3.61
N PHE A 89 -6.99 18.17 -4.48
CA PHE A 89 -7.97 18.86 -5.32
C PHE A 89 -8.70 17.89 -6.24
N GLY A 90 -7.94 16.98 -6.87
CA GLY A 90 -8.50 15.91 -7.68
C GLY A 90 -9.42 14.97 -6.90
N ALA A 91 -9.05 14.61 -5.67
CA ALA A 91 -9.86 13.74 -4.83
C ALA A 91 -11.26 14.34 -4.56
N ASN A 92 -11.36 15.65 -4.36
CA ASN A 92 -12.66 16.31 -4.22
C ASN A 92 -13.50 16.21 -5.51
N ILE A 93 -12.89 16.36 -6.69
CA ILE A 93 -13.60 16.13 -7.97
C ILE A 93 -14.02 14.66 -8.09
N GLY A 94 -13.12 13.70 -7.77
CA GLY A 94 -13.39 12.26 -7.86
C GLY A 94 -14.58 11.79 -7.02
N THR A 95 -14.84 12.44 -5.87
CA THR A 95 -16.00 12.17 -5.02
C THR A 95 -17.32 12.38 -5.76
N THR A 96 -17.35 13.27 -6.74
CA THR A 96 -18.56 13.55 -7.51
C THR A 96 -19.01 12.36 -8.35
N ALA A 97 -18.09 11.44 -8.73
CA ALA A 97 -18.44 10.21 -9.44
C ALA A 97 -19.46 9.36 -8.66
N THR A 98 -19.26 9.24 -7.33
CA THR A 98 -20.24 8.56 -6.47
C THR A 98 -21.61 9.26 -6.52
N THR A 99 -21.61 10.59 -6.45
CA THR A 99 -22.87 11.36 -6.52
C THR A 99 -23.62 11.15 -7.83
N TRP A 100 -22.90 11.03 -8.94
CA TRP A 100 -23.50 10.69 -10.24
C TRP A 100 -24.07 9.27 -10.27
N ILE A 101 -23.35 8.29 -9.73
CA ILE A 101 -23.85 6.91 -9.61
C ILE A 101 -25.18 6.89 -8.82
N LEU A 102 -25.19 7.58 -7.69
CA LEU A 102 -26.39 7.67 -6.84
C LEU A 102 -27.54 8.44 -7.51
N SER A 103 -27.24 9.42 -8.35
CA SER A 103 -28.25 10.21 -9.05
C SER A 103 -29.07 9.39 -10.04
N LEU A 104 -28.56 8.24 -10.50
CA LEU A 104 -29.28 7.31 -11.35
C LEU A 104 -30.55 6.77 -10.67
N SER A 105 -30.60 6.73 -9.34
CA SER A 105 -31.80 6.30 -8.59
C SER A 105 -33.00 7.22 -8.82
N GLY A 106 -32.76 8.49 -9.18
CA GLY A 106 -33.79 9.48 -9.46
C GLY A 106 -34.38 9.44 -10.89
N ILE A 107 -33.96 8.50 -11.73
CA ILE A 107 -34.49 8.36 -13.09
C ILE A 107 -35.96 7.95 -13.01
N SER A 108 -36.85 8.82 -13.52
CA SER A 108 -38.27 8.56 -13.67
C SER A 108 -38.67 8.84 -15.12
N SER A 109 -39.18 7.84 -15.82
CA SER A 109 -39.67 7.97 -17.21
C SER A 109 -40.71 6.90 -17.50
N GLY A 110 -41.72 7.23 -18.27
CA GLY A 110 -42.68 6.26 -18.80
C GLY A 110 -42.14 5.36 -19.93
N ASN A 111 -40.93 5.63 -20.42
CA ASN A 111 -40.32 4.84 -21.50
C ASN A 111 -39.62 3.60 -20.93
N PHE A 112 -39.95 2.42 -21.46
CA PHE A 112 -39.39 1.12 -21.02
C PHE A 112 -37.85 1.10 -21.05
N PHE A 113 -37.21 1.61 -22.10
CA PHE A 113 -35.74 1.62 -22.21
C PHE A 113 -35.09 2.52 -21.15
N VAL A 114 -35.70 3.64 -20.79
CA VAL A 114 -35.21 4.54 -19.76
C VAL A 114 -35.44 3.93 -18.37
N GLN A 115 -36.56 3.23 -18.15
CA GLN A 115 -36.79 2.48 -16.90
C GLN A 115 -35.78 1.36 -16.69
N MET A 116 -35.33 0.70 -17.74
CA MET A 116 -34.27 -0.32 -17.68
C MET A 116 -32.92 0.26 -17.22
N LEU A 117 -32.67 1.54 -17.42
CA LEU A 117 -31.46 2.23 -16.92
C LEU A 117 -31.56 2.61 -15.45
N LYS A 118 -32.73 2.51 -14.85
CA LYS A 118 -32.90 2.78 -13.42
C LYS A 118 -32.22 1.67 -12.60
N PRO A 119 -31.37 2.01 -11.60
CA PRO A 119 -30.65 1.02 -10.80
C PRO A 119 -31.56 -0.03 -10.13
N SER A 120 -32.74 0.35 -9.65
CA SER A 120 -33.71 -0.60 -9.09
C SER A 120 -34.19 -1.66 -10.09
N SER A 121 -34.12 -1.39 -11.41
CA SER A 121 -34.50 -2.34 -12.43
C SER A 121 -33.40 -3.33 -12.79
N PHE A 122 -32.14 -2.90 -12.87
CA PHE A 122 -31.04 -3.77 -13.28
C PHE A 122 -30.18 -4.31 -12.12
N SER A 123 -30.21 -3.69 -10.92
CA SER A 123 -29.44 -4.16 -9.77
C SER A 123 -29.75 -5.60 -9.34
N PRO A 124 -31.00 -6.13 -9.43
CA PRO A 124 -31.27 -7.54 -9.17
C PRO A 124 -30.52 -8.47 -10.14
N ILE A 125 -30.38 -8.06 -11.40
CA ILE A 125 -29.63 -8.83 -12.41
C ILE A 125 -28.14 -8.82 -12.06
N LEU A 126 -27.60 -7.66 -11.67
CA LEU A 126 -26.22 -7.55 -11.22
C LEU A 126 -25.96 -8.40 -9.96
N ALA A 127 -26.90 -8.40 -9.00
CA ALA A 127 -26.82 -9.25 -7.82
C ALA A 127 -26.76 -10.74 -8.20
N LEU A 128 -27.63 -11.19 -9.10
CA LEU A 128 -27.65 -12.58 -9.57
C LEU A 128 -26.33 -12.96 -10.26
N VAL A 129 -25.84 -12.12 -11.18
CA VAL A 129 -24.55 -12.34 -11.87
C VAL A 129 -23.42 -12.36 -10.86
N GLY A 130 -23.44 -11.44 -9.89
CA GLY A 130 -22.45 -11.35 -8.81
C GLY A 130 -22.40 -12.62 -7.96
N VAL A 131 -23.57 -13.15 -7.54
CA VAL A 131 -23.65 -14.42 -6.79
C VAL A 131 -23.10 -15.58 -7.62
N ILE A 132 -23.47 -15.67 -8.90
CA ILE A 132 -22.95 -16.71 -9.80
C ILE A 132 -21.41 -16.63 -9.90
N LEU A 133 -20.86 -15.43 -10.05
CA LEU A 133 -19.40 -15.25 -10.11
C LEU A 133 -18.70 -15.66 -8.82
N ILE A 134 -19.29 -15.35 -7.66
CA ILE A 134 -18.70 -15.73 -6.35
C ILE A 134 -18.76 -17.24 -6.13
N LEU A 135 -19.90 -17.89 -6.40
CA LEU A 135 -20.10 -19.29 -6.07
C LEU A 135 -19.43 -20.25 -7.07
N PHE A 136 -19.42 -19.91 -8.36
CA PHE A 136 -19.00 -20.84 -9.41
C PHE A 136 -17.64 -20.49 -10.05
N SER A 137 -17.05 -19.33 -9.77
CA SER A 137 -15.75 -18.98 -10.35
C SER A 137 -14.61 -19.55 -9.49
N LYS A 138 -13.60 -20.12 -10.16
CA LYS A 138 -12.32 -20.52 -9.55
C LYS A 138 -11.27 -19.39 -9.54
N LYS A 139 -11.53 -18.27 -10.23
CA LYS A 139 -10.58 -17.15 -10.36
C LYS A 139 -10.96 -16.03 -9.40
N ASP A 140 -10.04 -15.63 -8.51
CA ASP A 140 -10.27 -14.58 -7.51
C ASP A 140 -10.70 -13.25 -8.10
N LYS A 141 -10.06 -12.81 -9.19
CA LYS A 141 -10.48 -11.60 -9.91
C LYS A 141 -11.96 -11.62 -10.33
N LYS A 142 -12.51 -12.80 -10.67
CA LYS A 142 -13.93 -12.92 -11.01
C LYS A 142 -14.81 -12.88 -9.77
N LYS A 143 -14.33 -13.44 -8.63
CA LYS A 143 -15.03 -13.32 -7.35
C LYS A 143 -15.07 -11.87 -6.88
N ASP A 144 -13.95 -11.13 -7.01
CA ASP A 144 -13.90 -9.70 -6.69
C ASP A 144 -14.88 -8.88 -7.54
N VAL A 145 -14.95 -9.16 -8.85
CA VAL A 145 -15.98 -8.55 -9.72
C VAL A 145 -17.38 -8.92 -9.23
N GLY A 146 -17.60 -10.17 -8.84
CA GLY A 146 -18.87 -10.62 -8.26
C GLY A 146 -19.25 -9.83 -7.00
N THR A 147 -18.27 -9.62 -6.11
CA THR A 147 -18.43 -8.82 -4.89
C THR A 147 -18.81 -7.37 -5.23
N ILE A 148 -18.16 -6.74 -6.21
CA ILE A 148 -18.48 -5.38 -6.65
C ILE A 148 -19.94 -5.30 -7.15
N LEU A 149 -20.38 -6.27 -7.97
CA LEU A 149 -21.73 -6.28 -8.53
C LEU A 149 -22.81 -6.44 -7.45
N ILE A 150 -22.58 -7.33 -6.46
CA ILE A 150 -23.50 -7.49 -5.33
C ILE A 150 -23.51 -6.24 -4.46
N SER A 151 -22.34 -5.69 -4.17
CA SER A 151 -22.20 -4.48 -3.34
C SER A 151 -22.90 -3.29 -3.98
N PHE A 152 -22.81 -3.13 -5.29
CA PHE A 152 -23.59 -2.12 -6.03
C PHE A 152 -25.10 -2.34 -5.88
N ALA A 153 -25.56 -3.58 -6.00
CA ALA A 153 -26.98 -3.89 -5.82
C ALA A 153 -27.46 -3.59 -4.38
N ILE A 154 -26.69 -4.00 -3.37
CA ILE A 154 -26.97 -3.72 -1.95
C ILE A 154 -27.05 -2.19 -1.71
N LEU A 155 -26.10 -1.44 -2.26
CA LEU A 155 -26.07 0.02 -2.19
C LEU A 155 -27.36 0.64 -2.75
N MET A 156 -27.79 0.17 -3.93
CA MET A 156 -29.01 0.69 -4.57
C MET A 156 -30.28 0.29 -3.82
N PHE A 157 -30.37 -0.92 -3.27
CA PHE A 157 -31.46 -1.32 -2.38
C PHE A 157 -31.50 -0.50 -1.08
N GLY A 158 -30.33 -0.21 -0.51
CA GLY A 158 -30.22 0.70 0.65
C GLY A 158 -30.76 2.09 0.33
N MET A 159 -30.39 2.65 -0.83
CA MET A 159 -30.87 3.95 -1.30
C MET A 159 -32.40 3.96 -1.50
N GLU A 160 -32.96 2.93 -2.13
CA GLU A 160 -34.39 2.80 -2.35
C GLU A 160 -35.15 2.64 -1.03
N SER A 161 -34.62 1.87 -0.08
CA SER A 161 -35.18 1.72 1.26
C SER A 161 -35.20 3.05 2.02
N MET A 162 -34.13 3.84 1.97
CA MET A 162 -34.10 5.17 2.56
C MET A 162 -35.14 6.10 1.92
N SER A 163 -35.21 6.13 0.60
CA SER A 163 -36.18 6.97 -0.12
C SER A 163 -37.61 6.58 0.20
N SER A 164 -37.93 5.29 0.29
CA SER A 164 -39.25 4.78 0.64
C SER A 164 -39.64 5.15 2.10
N ALA A 165 -38.68 5.08 3.02
CA ALA A 165 -38.89 5.41 4.41
C ALA A 165 -39.31 6.87 4.65
N VAL A 166 -38.81 7.78 3.78
CA VAL A 166 -39.10 9.23 3.89
C VAL A 166 -40.23 9.71 2.98
N ALA A 167 -40.74 8.87 2.06
CA ALA A 167 -41.78 9.26 1.11
C ALA A 167 -43.04 9.90 1.80
N GLY A 168 -43.40 9.41 2.98
CA GLY A 168 -44.53 9.97 3.74
C GLY A 168 -44.27 11.32 4.43
N LEU A 169 -43.06 11.89 4.30
CA LEU A 169 -42.71 13.18 4.90
C LEU A 169 -43.01 14.37 3.97
N GLU A 170 -43.38 14.12 2.73
CA GLU A 170 -43.69 15.16 1.73
C GLU A 170 -44.62 16.27 2.26
N ASN A 171 -45.68 15.90 2.99
CA ASN A 171 -46.66 16.81 3.52
C ASN A 171 -46.49 17.09 5.03
N ASN A 172 -45.38 16.66 5.65
CA ASN A 172 -45.16 16.87 7.07
C ASN A 172 -44.62 18.27 7.33
N GLN A 173 -45.41 19.11 8.00
CA GLN A 173 -45.11 20.52 8.27
C GLN A 173 -43.80 20.69 9.07
N GLY A 174 -43.53 19.81 10.05
CA GLY A 174 -42.30 19.85 10.84
C GLY A 174 -41.06 19.57 9.99
N PHE A 175 -41.16 18.61 9.06
CA PHE A 175 -40.09 18.28 8.12
C PHE A 175 -39.83 19.44 7.15
N ILE A 176 -40.87 19.99 6.54
CA ILE A 176 -40.77 21.14 5.65
C ILE A 176 -40.16 22.35 6.39
N HIS A 177 -40.62 22.63 7.61
CA HIS A 177 -40.10 23.73 8.42
C HIS A 177 -38.61 23.55 8.74
N LEU A 178 -38.19 22.34 9.12
CA LEU A 178 -36.79 22.03 9.37
C LEU A 178 -35.90 22.36 8.16
N PHE A 179 -36.29 21.90 6.95
CA PHE A 179 -35.53 22.19 5.74
C PHE A 179 -35.63 23.63 5.27
N THR A 180 -36.74 24.32 5.60
CA THR A 180 -36.88 25.75 5.35
C THR A 180 -35.89 26.59 6.18
N MET A 181 -35.53 26.16 7.38
CA MET A 181 -34.47 26.81 8.18
C MET A 181 -33.11 26.76 7.44
N PHE A 182 -32.86 25.70 6.68
CA PHE A 182 -31.62 25.55 5.92
C PHE A 182 -31.58 26.37 4.63
N LYS A 183 -32.66 27.10 4.27
CA LYS A 183 -32.59 28.18 3.26
C LYS A 183 -31.65 29.30 3.72
N ASN A 184 -31.44 29.46 5.05
CA ASN A 184 -30.34 30.27 5.55
C ASN A 184 -29.02 29.62 5.21
N PRO A 185 -28.17 30.27 4.38
CA PRO A 185 -26.95 29.63 3.86
C PRO A 185 -25.96 29.19 4.96
N VAL A 186 -25.91 29.92 6.08
CA VAL A 186 -25.01 29.59 7.20
C VAL A 186 -25.51 28.35 7.96
N LEU A 187 -26.82 28.27 8.22
CA LEU A 187 -27.41 27.13 8.92
C LEU A 187 -27.31 25.85 8.06
N GLY A 188 -27.59 25.94 6.76
CA GLY A 188 -27.47 24.81 5.84
C GLY A 188 -26.04 24.32 5.75
N LEU A 189 -25.06 25.22 5.67
CA LEU A 189 -23.63 24.91 5.66
C LEU A 189 -23.20 24.19 6.95
N ILE A 190 -23.59 24.70 8.12
CA ILE A 190 -23.28 24.07 9.41
C ILE A 190 -23.91 22.67 9.48
N ALA A 191 -25.18 22.52 9.09
CA ALA A 191 -25.88 21.25 9.11
C ALA A 191 -25.16 20.20 8.24
N GLY A 192 -24.77 20.56 7.00
CA GLY A 192 -24.02 19.70 6.10
C GLY A 192 -22.64 19.32 6.66
N ALA A 193 -21.93 20.30 7.23
CA ALA A 193 -20.61 20.09 7.81
C ALA A 193 -20.66 19.15 9.03
N VAL A 194 -21.58 19.37 9.96
CA VAL A 194 -21.75 18.54 11.15
C VAL A 194 -22.16 17.11 10.78
N LEU A 195 -23.13 16.96 9.86
CA LEU A 195 -23.59 15.65 9.41
C LEU A 195 -22.42 14.84 8.82
N THR A 196 -21.66 15.44 7.90
CA THR A 196 -20.55 14.75 7.25
C THR A 196 -19.38 14.49 8.20
N ALA A 197 -19.08 15.42 9.11
CA ALA A 197 -18.05 15.20 10.13
C ALA A 197 -18.42 14.06 11.11
N ALA A 198 -19.69 13.91 11.45
CA ALA A 198 -20.18 12.84 12.31
C ALA A 198 -20.12 11.46 11.60
N ILE A 199 -20.56 11.40 10.34
CA ILE A 199 -20.57 10.17 9.54
C ILE A 199 -19.15 9.84 9.00
N GLN A 200 -18.28 10.84 8.85
CA GLN A 200 -16.94 10.76 8.26
C GLN A 200 -16.93 10.27 6.79
N SER A 201 -18.06 10.41 6.09
CA SER A 201 -18.25 10.03 4.70
C SER A 201 -19.13 11.02 3.96
N SER A 202 -18.55 11.78 3.04
CA SER A 202 -19.29 12.71 2.19
C SER A 202 -20.26 12.00 1.24
N SER A 203 -19.84 10.87 0.69
CA SER A 203 -20.70 10.06 -0.18
C SER A 203 -21.94 9.55 0.54
N ALA A 204 -21.79 9.11 1.80
CA ALA A 204 -22.92 8.71 2.63
C ALA A 204 -23.84 9.90 2.97
N SER A 205 -23.27 11.03 3.34
CA SER A 205 -24.01 12.26 3.65
C SER A 205 -24.81 12.77 2.44
N ILE A 206 -24.20 12.73 1.24
CA ILE A 206 -24.87 13.07 -0.02
C ILE A 206 -25.97 12.05 -0.36
N GLY A 207 -25.74 10.76 -0.15
CA GLY A 207 -26.74 9.71 -0.36
C GLY A 207 -27.98 9.92 0.52
N ILE A 208 -27.79 10.27 1.81
CA ILE A 208 -28.88 10.65 2.70
C ILE A 208 -29.64 11.89 2.14
N LEU A 209 -28.91 12.92 1.72
CA LEU A 209 -29.52 14.12 1.16
C LEU A 209 -30.32 13.81 -0.11
N GLN A 210 -29.80 12.98 -1.01
CA GLN A 210 -30.50 12.53 -2.21
C GLN A 210 -31.76 11.71 -1.90
N ALA A 211 -31.69 10.84 -0.87
CA ALA A 211 -32.87 10.09 -0.42
C ALA A 211 -33.93 11.02 0.16
N LEU A 212 -33.54 12.01 0.97
CA LEU A 212 -34.45 13.00 1.52
C LEU A 212 -35.09 13.89 0.43
N CYS A 213 -34.34 14.23 -0.61
CA CYS A 213 -34.87 15.02 -1.75
C CYS A 213 -35.88 14.23 -2.60
N SER A 214 -35.93 12.89 -2.50
CA SER A 214 -36.97 12.09 -3.18
C SER A 214 -38.37 12.37 -2.70
N THR A 215 -38.55 13.02 -1.54
CA THR A 215 -39.83 13.51 -1.04
C THR A 215 -40.42 14.62 -1.89
N GLY A 216 -39.63 15.35 -2.69
CA GLY A 216 -40.06 16.54 -3.42
C GLY A 216 -40.27 17.79 -2.57
N ALA A 217 -40.21 17.68 -1.24
CA ALA A 217 -40.46 18.78 -0.31
C ALA A 217 -39.28 19.74 -0.09
N ILE A 218 -38.09 19.35 -0.49
CA ILE A 218 -36.85 20.11 -0.25
C ILE A 218 -36.45 20.87 -1.51
N THR A 219 -36.21 22.17 -1.39
CA THR A 219 -35.81 23.03 -2.51
C THR A 219 -34.32 23.15 -2.67
N PHE A 220 -33.86 23.54 -3.86
CA PHE A 220 -32.43 23.78 -4.13
C PHE A 220 -31.84 24.87 -3.26
N SER A 221 -32.64 25.84 -2.81
CA SER A 221 -32.19 26.89 -1.87
C SER A 221 -31.71 26.33 -0.53
N SER A 222 -32.27 25.20 -0.07
CA SER A 222 -31.81 24.51 1.15
C SER A 222 -30.67 23.53 0.87
N VAL A 223 -30.71 22.85 -0.27
CA VAL A 223 -29.75 21.79 -0.63
C VAL A 223 -28.35 22.34 -0.94
N LEU A 224 -28.28 23.48 -1.64
CA LEU A 224 -27.00 24.07 -2.07
C LEU A 224 -26.05 24.33 -0.87
N PRO A 225 -26.44 25.07 0.18
CA PRO A 225 -25.54 25.30 1.31
C PRO A 225 -25.22 24.01 2.09
N ILE A 226 -26.14 23.04 2.14
CA ILE A 226 -25.88 21.74 2.78
C ILE A 226 -24.75 21.02 2.04
N ILE A 227 -24.76 20.94 0.69
CA ILE A 227 -23.70 20.32 -0.10
C ILE A 227 -22.34 20.98 0.15
N LEU A 228 -22.30 22.30 0.20
CA LEU A 228 -21.07 23.05 0.49
C LEU A 228 -20.53 22.70 1.88
N GLY A 229 -21.43 22.59 2.87
CA GLY A 229 -21.09 22.15 4.23
C GLY A 229 -20.56 20.72 4.26
N GLN A 230 -21.16 19.81 3.52
CA GLN A 230 -20.72 18.41 3.43
C GLN A 230 -19.27 18.30 2.96
N ASN A 231 -18.85 19.13 2.00
CA ASN A 231 -17.43 19.16 1.55
C ASN A 231 -16.49 19.64 2.67
N ILE A 232 -16.88 20.62 3.48
CA ILE A 232 -16.08 21.05 4.64
C ILE A 232 -16.00 19.94 5.69
N GLY A 233 -17.11 19.27 5.98
CA GLY A 233 -17.17 18.17 6.95
C GLY A 233 -16.23 17.01 6.61
N THR A 234 -15.99 16.74 5.33
CA THR A 234 -15.05 15.72 4.86
C THR A 234 -13.61 15.96 5.32
N CYS A 235 -13.24 17.22 5.59
CA CYS A 235 -11.87 17.55 5.99
C CYS A 235 -11.50 17.03 7.39
N VAL A 236 -12.49 16.72 8.23
CA VAL A 236 -12.28 16.21 9.59
C VAL A 236 -11.50 14.90 9.57
N THR A 237 -11.78 14.00 8.64
CA THR A 237 -11.05 12.72 8.51
C THR A 237 -9.57 12.92 8.20
N ALA A 238 -9.25 13.85 7.30
CA ALA A 238 -7.86 14.19 6.97
C ALA A 238 -7.12 14.82 8.16
N ILE A 239 -7.79 15.66 8.94
CA ILE A 239 -7.22 16.30 10.13
C ILE A 239 -6.95 15.25 11.21
N ILE A 240 -7.89 14.34 11.46
CA ILE A 240 -7.73 13.24 12.44
C ILE A 240 -6.55 12.35 12.01
N SER A 241 -6.47 11.97 10.75
CA SER A 241 -5.38 11.14 10.24
C SER A 241 -4.00 11.80 10.33
N ALA A 242 -3.94 13.13 10.36
CA ALA A 242 -2.70 13.88 10.50
C ALA A 242 -2.22 14.02 11.96
N VAL A 243 -3.00 13.57 12.94
CA VAL A 243 -2.57 13.55 14.35
C VAL A 243 -1.36 12.61 14.49
N GLY A 244 -0.31 13.07 15.15
CA GLY A 244 0.95 12.32 15.26
C GLY A 244 1.86 12.38 14.03
N ALA A 245 1.38 12.87 12.88
CA ALA A 245 2.17 12.97 11.66
C ALA A 245 3.21 14.11 11.71
N ASN A 246 4.17 14.07 10.76
CA ASN A 246 5.12 15.13 10.56
C ASN A 246 4.45 16.45 10.09
N LYS A 247 5.20 17.54 10.09
CA LYS A 247 4.68 18.88 9.77
C LYS A 247 4.07 18.98 8.38
N ASN A 248 4.70 18.39 7.38
CA ASN A 248 4.24 18.48 6.00
C ASN A 248 2.96 17.67 5.79
N ALA A 249 2.82 16.53 6.44
CA ALA A 249 1.59 15.75 6.45
C ALA A 249 0.42 16.51 7.11
N LYS A 250 0.67 17.18 8.25
CA LYS A 250 -0.31 18.09 8.87
C LYS A 250 -0.68 19.24 7.92
N ARG A 251 0.31 19.84 7.24
CA ARG A 251 0.07 20.88 6.25
C ARG A 251 -0.80 20.39 5.09
N ALA A 252 -0.62 19.15 4.62
CA ALA A 252 -1.46 18.55 3.59
C ALA A 252 -2.94 18.46 4.05
N ALA A 253 -3.20 18.03 5.29
CA ALA A 253 -4.56 18.00 5.84
C ALA A 253 -5.16 19.42 5.95
N PHE A 254 -4.38 20.42 6.34
CA PHE A 254 -4.85 21.81 6.37
C PHE A 254 -5.07 22.39 4.97
N VAL A 255 -4.30 22.00 3.97
CA VAL A 255 -4.57 22.39 2.57
C VAL A 255 -5.94 21.87 2.13
N HIS A 256 -6.31 20.64 2.49
CA HIS A 256 -7.65 20.11 2.21
C HIS A 256 -8.76 20.94 2.88
N LEU A 257 -8.56 21.30 4.16
CA LEU A 257 -9.49 22.18 4.86
C LEU A 257 -9.61 23.56 4.18
N TYR A 258 -8.49 24.20 3.86
CA TYR A 258 -8.50 25.52 3.24
C TYR A 258 -9.07 25.51 1.83
N PHE A 259 -8.84 24.48 1.05
CA PHE A 259 -9.47 24.31 -0.25
C PHE A 259 -11.00 24.34 -0.12
N ASN A 260 -11.56 23.51 0.77
CA ASN A 260 -13.02 23.45 0.95
C ASN A 260 -13.58 24.70 1.60
N LEU A 261 -12.91 25.26 2.61
CA LEU A 261 -13.39 26.46 3.32
C LEU A 261 -13.34 27.70 2.43
N ILE A 262 -12.20 28.00 1.80
CA ILE A 262 -12.02 29.16 0.94
C ILE A 262 -12.86 29.00 -0.33
N GLY A 263 -12.87 27.79 -0.93
CA GLY A 263 -13.72 27.49 -2.07
C GLY A 263 -15.20 27.72 -1.78
N THR A 264 -15.67 27.26 -0.61
CA THR A 264 -17.06 27.51 -0.17
C THR A 264 -17.36 29.00 -0.01
N VAL A 265 -16.49 29.75 0.66
CA VAL A 265 -16.69 31.20 0.86
C VAL A 265 -16.73 31.93 -0.50
N ILE A 266 -15.80 31.64 -1.39
CA ILE A 266 -15.78 32.27 -2.73
C ILE A 266 -17.05 31.89 -3.50
N PHE A 267 -17.40 30.59 -3.53
CA PHE A 267 -18.56 30.12 -4.27
C PHE A 267 -19.86 30.75 -3.73
N MET A 268 -20.02 30.79 -2.40
CA MET A 268 -21.20 31.41 -1.77
C MET A 268 -21.28 32.91 -2.09
N CYS A 269 -20.18 33.65 -1.93
CA CYS A 269 -20.15 35.09 -2.23
C CYS A 269 -20.50 35.37 -3.70
N VAL A 270 -19.90 34.61 -4.62
CA VAL A 270 -20.16 34.79 -6.06
C VAL A 270 -21.57 34.35 -6.41
N PHE A 271 -21.99 33.17 -5.97
CA PHE A 271 -23.30 32.61 -6.32
C PHE A 271 -24.45 33.46 -5.77
N TYR A 272 -24.44 33.76 -4.46
CA TYR A 272 -25.49 34.58 -3.85
C TYR A 272 -25.39 36.04 -4.29
N GLY A 273 -24.19 36.56 -4.57
CA GLY A 273 -24.00 37.88 -5.17
C GLY A 273 -24.68 37.98 -6.54
N ILE A 274 -24.46 37.01 -7.42
CA ILE A 274 -25.14 36.96 -8.73
C ILE A 274 -26.64 36.75 -8.55
N ASN A 275 -27.06 35.84 -7.63
CA ASN A 275 -28.46 35.58 -7.36
C ASN A 275 -29.25 36.82 -6.88
N ALA A 276 -28.60 37.74 -6.17
CA ALA A 276 -29.22 38.99 -5.73
C ALA A 276 -29.66 39.88 -6.90
N PHE A 277 -29.03 39.74 -8.10
CA PHE A 277 -29.40 40.50 -9.29
C PHE A 277 -30.24 39.66 -10.28
N VAL A 278 -29.91 38.36 -10.45
CA VAL A 278 -30.50 37.51 -11.50
C VAL A 278 -31.75 36.78 -11.00
N HIS A 279 -31.90 36.57 -9.67
CA HIS A 279 -33.01 35.86 -9.01
C HIS A 279 -33.23 34.48 -9.65
N PHE A 280 -32.27 33.54 -9.44
CA PHE A 280 -32.32 32.19 -10.03
C PHE A 280 -33.57 31.42 -9.64
N GLY A 281 -34.54 31.29 -10.56
CA GLY A 281 -35.84 30.65 -10.31
C GLY A 281 -35.74 29.17 -9.95
N PHE A 282 -34.65 28.47 -10.31
CA PHE A 282 -34.45 27.05 -9.96
C PHE A 282 -34.27 26.84 -8.45
N LEU A 283 -33.84 27.86 -7.68
CA LEU A 283 -33.65 27.75 -6.24
C LEU A 283 -34.93 27.40 -5.47
N GLU A 284 -36.05 27.83 -5.96
CA GLU A 284 -37.35 27.54 -5.35
C GLU A 284 -37.99 26.23 -5.89
N GLN A 285 -37.35 25.58 -6.87
CA GLN A 285 -37.80 24.29 -7.37
C GLN A 285 -37.40 23.17 -6.40
N SER A 286 -38.18 22.07 -6.42
CA SER A 286 -37.84 20.85 -5.67
C SER A 286 -36.52 20.28 -6.17
N ALA A 287 -35.64 20.04 -5.22
CA ALA A 287 -34.33 19.44 -5.52
C ALA A 287 -34.50 17.96 -5.89
N ASN A 288 -33.72 17.54 -6.87
CA ASN A 288 -33.66 16.17 -7.31
C ASN A 288 -32.22 15.64 -7.29
N GLN A 289 -32.07 14.33 -7.43
CA GLN A 289 -30.79 13.65 -7.34
C GLN A 289 -29.78 14.13 -8.40
N LEU A 290 -30.26 14.39 -9.62
CA LEU A 290 -29.46 14.90 -10.72
C LEU A 290 -28.93 16.31 -10.42
N GLY A 291 -29.80 17.22 -9.92
CA GLY A 291 -29.43 18.57 -9.56
C GLY A 291 -28.37 18.60 -8.45
N ILE A 292 -28.49 17.70 -7.47
CA ILE A 292 -27.46 17.52 -6.42
C ILE A 292 -26.11 17.14 -7.05
N ALA A 293 -26.10 16.20 -7.99
CA ALA A 293 -24.87 15.78 -8.66
C ALA A 293 -24.23 16.93 -9.47
N ILE A 294 -25.06 17.72 -10.15
CA ILE A 294 -24.61 18.89 -10.93
C ILE A 294 -24.00 19.96 -9.98
N ILE A 295 -24.71 20.31 -8.90
CA ILE A 295 -24.21 21.31 -7.93
C ILE A 295 -22.91 20.85 -7.29
N HIS A 296 -22.84 19.60 -6.85
CA HIS A 296 -21.64 19.04 -6.21
C HIS A 296 -20.45 19.04 -7.17
N THR A 297 -20.66 18.63 -8.43
CA THR A 297 -19.61 18.63 -9.46
C THR A 297 -19.18 20.05 -9.81
N SER A 298 -20.14 20.94 -10.04
CA SER A 298 -19.86 22.35 -10.37
C SER A 298 -19.01 23.02 -9.30
N PHE A 299 -19.37 22.84 -8.02
CA PHE A 299 -18.58 23.37 -6.91
C PHE A 299 -17.15 22.85 -6.94
N ASN A 300 -16.94 21.52 -6.97
CA ASN A 300 -15.59 20.94 -6.88
C ASN A 300 -14.71 21.28 -8.08
N VAL A 301 -15.29 21.30 -9.28
CA VAL A 301 -14.56 21.67 -10.52
C VAL A 301 -14.22 23.16 -10.50
N LEU A 302 -15.18 24.05 -10.21
CA LEU A 302 -14.95 25.49 -10.19
C LEU A 302 -13.97 25.88 -9.06
N ALA A 303 -14.12 25.31 -7.86
CA ALA A 303 -13.19 25.53 -6.76
C ALA A 303 -11.76 25.10 -7.15
N THR A 304 -11.62 23.96 -7.85
CA THR A 304 -10.32 23.50 -8.35
C THR A 304 -9.74 24.47 -9.38
N ILE A 305 -10.53 24.90 -10.38
CA ILE A 305 -10.08 25.84 -11.42
C ILE A 305 -9.62 27.16 -10.79
N VAL A 306 -10.39 27.67 -9.83
CA VAL A 306 -10.08 28.97 -9.18
C VAL A 306 -8.87 28.84 -8.25
N LEU A 307 -8.77 27.78 -7.44
CA LEU A 307 -7.74 27.66 -6.40
C LEU A 307 -6.44 27.02 -6.87
N LEU A 308 -6.42 26.25 -7.97
CA LEU A 308 -5.22 25.58 -8.47
C LEU A 308 -4.06 26.54 -8.80
N PRO A 309 -4.30 27.71 -9.44
CA PRO A 309 -3.27 28.72 -9.63
C PRO A 309 -2.68 29.24 -8.32
N PHE A 310 -3.52 29.32 -7.27
CA PHE A 310 -3.16 29.82 -5.95
C PHE A 310 -2.69 28.73 -4.97
N SER A 311 -2.41 27.51 -5.47
CA SER A 311 -1.97 26.37 -4.65
C SER A 311 -0.77 26.69 -3.74
N LYS A 312 0.22 27.47 -4.21
CA LYS A 312 1.34 27.96 -3.38
C LYS A 312 0.88 28.85 -2.21
N GLY A 313 -0.19 29.62 -2.41
CA GLY A 313 -0.80 30.42 -1.35
C GLY A 313 -1.40 29.57 -0.26
N LEU A 314 -2.11 28.47 -0.64
CA LEU A 314 -2.67 27.50 0.31
C LEU A 314 -1.56 26.75 1.06
N GLU A 315 -0.48 26.36 0.39
CA GLU A 315 0.70 25.77 1.03
C GLU A 315 1.31 26.74 2.07
N ARG A 316 1.43 28.02 1.71
CA ARG A 316 1.93 29.05 2.63
C ARG A 316 1.01 29.25 3.83
N LEU A 317 -0.30 29.28 3.61
CA LEU A 317 -1.30 29.38 4.68
C LEU A 317 -1.21 28.18 5.64
N ALA A 318 -1.11 26.96 5.09
CA ALA A 318 -0.91 25.76 5.88
C ALA A 318 0.42 25.79 6.68
N SER A 319 1.47 26.38 6.10
CA SER A 319 2.76 26.54 6.78
C SER A 319 2.74 27.57 7.92
N ILE A 320 1.89 28.60 7.80
CA ILE A 320 1.67 29.58 8.89
C ILE A 320 0.93 28.92 10.06
N THR A 321 -0.04 28.04 9.74
CA THR A 321 -0.83 27.32 10.75
C THR A 321 0.01 26.25 11.45
N VAL A 322 0.77 25.48 10.68
CA VAL A 322 1.68 24.44 11.20
C VAL A 322 3.11 24.97 11.08
N ARG A 323 3.55 25.67 12.12
CA ARG A 323 4.87 26.33 12.16
C ARG A 323 6.01 25.33 12.31
N ASP A 324 7.19 25.70 11.79
CA ASP A 324 8.43 24.95 12.01
C ASP A 324 8.93 25.20 13.45
N LYS A 325 8.80 24.17 14.31
CA LYS A 325 9.58 24.14 15.56
C LYS A 325 10.97 23.60 15.20
N LYS A 326 12.03 24.15 15.80
CA LYS A 326 13.38 23.58 15.68
C LYS A 326 13.33 22.15 16.28
N GLU A 327 13.37 21.15 15.44
CA GLU A 327 13.49 19.75 15.87
C GLU A 327 14.98 19.45 16.02
N THR A 328 15.37 19.07 17.24
CA THR A 328 16.65 18.43 17.57
C THR A 328 16.52 16.90 17.42
N ALA A 329 15.86 16.44 16.38
CA ALA A 329 15.70 15.01 16.12
C ALA A 329 16.75 14.55 15.09
N LYS A 330 17.58 13.57 15.51
CA LYS A 330 18.46 12.81 14.61
C LYS A 330 17.65 12.26 13.42
N PRO A 331 18.24 12.18 12.21
CA PRO A 331 17.54 11.57 11.08
C PRO A 331 17.30 10.07 11.39
N LYS A 332 16.07 9.70 11.72
CA LYS A 332 15.64 8.32 11.58
C LYS A 332 15.74 7.99 10.08
N ASN A 333 16.33 6.85 9.76
CA ASN A 333 16.52 6.35 8.39
C ASN A 333 15.28 6.62 7.53
N SER A 334 15.49 7.30 6.39
CA SER A 334 14.39 7.78 5.54
C SER A 334 13.56 6.63 4.93
N GLU A 335 14.17 5.46 4.79
CA GLU A 335 13.54 4.27 4.18
C GLU A 335 12.52 3.60 5.11
N MET A 336 12.76 3.62 6.44
CA MET A 336 11.80 3.08 7.42
C MET A 336 10.51 3.87 7.57
N LYS A 337 10.49 5.13 7.11
CA LYS A 337 9.27 5.94 7.09
C LYS A 337 8.23 5.44 6.08
N LEU A 338 8.59 4.47 5.24
CA LEU A 338 7.69 3.86 4.28
C LEU A 338 6.60 3.02 4.98
N LEU A 339 6.91 2.34 6.09
CA LEU A 339 5.98 1.48 6.82
C LEU A 339 5.06 2.28 7.76
N ASP A 340 4.28 3.19 7.20
CA ASP A 340 3.35 4.01 7.97
C ASP A 340 2.05 3.23 8.26
N ALA A 341 1.63 3.18 9.54
CA ALA A 341 0.43 2.46 9.98
C ALA A 341 -0.87 2.89 9.27
N ARG A 342 -0.92 4.10 8.70
CA ARG A 342 -2.07 4.58 7.92
C ARG A 342 -2.30 3.78 6.65
N PHE A 343 -1.26 3.18 6.09
CA PHE A 343 -1.38 2.33 4.91
C PHE A 343 -2.02 0.98 5.22
N LEU A 344 -2.06 0.54 6.48
CA LEU A 344 -2.78 -0.66 6.90
C LEU A 344 -4.30 -0.59 6.62
N GLU A 345 -4.85 0.61 6.45
CA GLU A 345 -6.23 0.80 5.98
C GLU A 345 -6.40 0.51 4.48
N ARG A 346 -5.29 0.28 3.76
CA ARG A 346 -5.23 -0.12 2.35
C ARG A 346 -4.30 -1.31 2.18
N PRO A 347 -4.76 -2.52 2.54
CA PRO A 347 -3.89 -3.69 2.67
C PRO A 347 -3.10 -4.05 1.42
N ALA A 348 -3.69 -3.98 0.23
CA ALA A 348 -3.00 -4.25 -1.03
C ALA A 348 -1.82 -3.30 -1.28
N PHE A 349 -1.97 -2.01 -0.96
CA PHE A 349 -0.88 -1.05 -1.05
C PHE A 349 0.18 -1.29 0.03
N ALA A 350 -0.25 -1.62 1.26
CA ALA A 350 0.66 -1.93 2.36
C ALA A 350 1.55 -3.16 2.04
N VAL A 351 0.99 -4.18 1.36
CA VAL A 351 1.76 -5.34 0.86
C VAL A 351 2.82 -4.93 -0.15
N GLU A 352 2.48 -4.11 -1.14
CA GLU A 352 3.43 -3.65 -2.17
C GLU A 352 4.54 -2.79 -1.57
N LEU A 353 4.20 -1.95 -0.59
CA LEU A 353 5.16 -1.13 0.13
C LEU A 353 6.11 -1.99 0.97
N SER A 354 5.57 -3.00 1.66
CA SER A 354 6.36 -3.99 2.41
C SER A 354 7.29 -4.76 1.47
N LYS A 355 6.82 -5.17 0.28
CA LYS A 355 7.64 -5.81 -0.75
C LYS A 355 8.81 -4.92 -1.17
N THR A 356 8.55 -3.64 -1.45
CA THR A 356 9.61 -2.68 -1.81
C THR A 356 10.63 -2.54 -0.67
N THR A 357 10.18 -2.49 0.57
CA THR A 357 11.05 -2.36 1.75
C THR A 357 11.89 -3.63 1.95
N THR A 358 11.30 -4.83 1.78
CA THR A 358 12.04 -6.11 1.88
C THR A 358 13.06 -6.26 0.74
N VAL A 359 12.74 -5.79 -0.48
CA VAL A 359 13.70 -5.73 -1.59
C VAL A 359 14.88 -4.81 -1.25
N ASN A 360 14.66 -3.69 -0.57
CA ASN A 360 15.75 -2.82 -0.13
C ASN A 360 16.60 -3.50 0.95
N MET A 361 15.98 -4.18 1.91
CA MET A 361 16.67 -5.01 2.90
C MET A 361 17.57 -6.06 2.21
N ALA A 362 17.04 -6.81 1.24
CA ALA A 362 17.79 -7.81 0.49
C ALA A 362 19.03 -7.23 -0.23
N LYS A 363 18.92 -6.02 -0.79
CA LYS A 363 20.07 -5.31 -1.40
C LYS A 363 21.13 -4.93 -0.37
N VAL A 364 20.71 -4.51 0.82
CA VAL A 364 21.62 -4.17 1.93
C VAL A 364 22.35 -5.42 2.42
N VAL A 365 21.64 -6.54 2.58
CA VAL A 365 22.20 -7.85 2.95
C VAL A 365 23.24 -8.30 1.93
N ARG A 366 22.91 -8.25 0.64
CA ARG A 366 23.87 -8.56 -0.43
C ARG A 366 25.13 -7.70 -0.31
N MET A 367 24.99 -6.41 -0.07
CA MET A 367 26.13 -5.51 0.09
C MET A 367 26.97 -5.88 1.32
N SER A 368 26.34 -6.24 2.44
CA SER A 368 27.01 -6.62 3.68
C SER A 368 27.89 -7.85 3.49
N ILE A 369 27.33 -8.93 2.90
CA ILE A 369 28.08 -10.18 2.71
C ILE A 369 29.22 -10.04 1.69
N MET A 370 29.02 -9.29 0.59
CA MET A 370 30.08 -9.05 -0.40
C MET A 370 31.24 -8.24 0.18
N GLU A 371 30.96 -7.18 0.96
CA GLU A 371 32.02 -6.43 1.65
C GLU A 371 32.75 -7.30 2.69
N ALA A 372 32.04 -8.19 3.41
CA ALA A 372 32.64 -9.11 4.36
C ALA A 372 33.57 -10.14 3.70
N ILE A 373 33.20 -10.68 2.54
CA ILE A 373 34.02 -11.58 1.74
C ILE A 373 35.31 -10.89 1.27
N GLU A 374 35.21 -9.65 0.79
CA GLU A 374 36.39 -8.89 0.33
C GLU A 374 37.41 -8.64 1.44
N LEU A 375 36.96 -8.55 2.73
CA LEU A 375 37.86 -8.39 3.90
C LEU A 375 38.77 -9.59 4.12
N LEU A 376 38.40 -10.78 3.67
CA LEU A 376 39.22 -12.00 3.77
C LEU A 376 40.44 -11.95 2.86
N ASP A 377 40.32 -11.29 1.71
CA ASP A 377 41.46 -11.10 0.79
C ASP A 377 42.32 -9.91 1.20
N LYS A 378 41.68 -8.77 1.48
CA LYS A 378 42.35 -7.53 1.86
C LYS A 378 41.56 -6.81 2.91
N TYR A 379 42.06 -6.81 4.15
CA TYR A 379 41.45 -6.12 5.27
C TYR A 379 41.49 -4.59 5.10
N ASP A 380 40.35 -3.94 5.30
CA ASP A 380 40.17 -2.49 5.31
C ASP A 380 39.24 -2.10 6.46
N GLU A 381 39.73 -1.27 7.39
CA GLU A 381 38.98 -0.84 8.59
C GLU A 381 37.67 -0.11 8.25
N LYS A 382 37.64 0.66 7.14
CA LYS A 382 36.43 1.36 6.72
C LYS A 382 35.36 0.38 6.22
N LYS A 383 35.77 -0.64 5.46
CA LYS A 383 34.86 -1.72 5.04
C LYS A 383 34.37 -2.54 6.23
N ALA A 384 35.25 -2.86 7.19
CA ALA A 384 34.88 -3.57 8.39
C ALA A 384 33.84 -2.79 9.23
N SER A 385 34.02 -1.47 9.39
CA SER A 385 33.04 -0.60 10.04
C SER A 385 31.74 -0.53 9.24
N LYS A 386 31.80 -0.51 7.89
CA LYS A 386 30.62 -0.48 7.02
C LYS A 386 29.78 -1.76 7.16
N VAL A 387 30.40 -2.95 7.23
CA VAL A 387 29.68 -4.22 7.46
C VAL A 387 28.89 -4.16 8.77
N ALA A 388 29.51 -3.68 9.86
CA ALA A 388 28.83 -3.52 11.15
C ALA A 388 27.71 -2.46 11.15
N GLU A 389 27.79 -1.44 10.28
CA GLU A 389 26.70 -0.47 10.09
C GLU A 389 25.55 -1.07 9.28
N LEU A 390 25.85 -1.89 8.26
CA LEU A 390 24.87 -2.55 7.40
C LEU A 390 24.08 -3.59 8.19
N GLU A 391 24.74 -4.38 9.06
CA GLU A 391 24.07 -5.35 9.92
C GLU A 391 23.05 -4.65 10.84
N LYS A 392 23.44 -3.59 11.57
CA LYS A 392 22.51 -2.79 12.39
C LYS A 392 21.34 -2.22 11.60
N LEU A 393 21.56 -1.90 10.33
CA LEU A 393 20.49 -1.44 9.44
C LEU A 393 19.55 -2.60 9.09
N VAL A 394 20.08 -3.81 8.87
CA VAL A 394 19.27 -5.02 8.58
C VAL A 394 18.43 -5.43 9.77
N ASP A 395 18.96 -5.38 11.01
CA ASP A 395 18.19 -5.60 12.24
C ASP A 395 16.98 -4.66 12.34
N VAL A 396 17.21 -3.37 12.07
CA VAL A 396 16.10 -2.39 12.07
C VAL A 396 15.08 -2.70 10.97
N TYR A 397 15.51 -3.21 9.80
CA TYR A 397 14.58 -3.66 8.76
C TYR A 397 13.75 -4.86 9.22
N GLU A 398 14.37 -5.84 9.85
CA GLU A 398 13.69 -7.06 10.35
C GLU A 398 12.63 -6.70 11.38
N ASP A 399 12.99 -5.94 12.42
CA ASP A 399 12.09 -5.49 13.48
C ASP A 399 10.88 -4.72 12.95
N GLU A 400 11.12 -3.68 12.13
CA GLU A 400 10.06 -2.79 11.62
C GLU A 400 9.15 -3.52 10.59
N LEU A 401 9.75 -4.35 9.71
CA LEU A 401 8.99 -5.16 8.76
C LEU A 401 8.18 -6.25 9.47
N GLY A 402 8.80 -6.98 10.42
CA GLY A 402 8.13 -8.03 11.18
C GLY A 402 6.88 -7.51 11.89
N ASP A 403 7.04 -6.41 12.65
CA ASP A 403 5.94 -5.73 13.33
C ASP A 403 4.84 -5.26 12.37
N TYR A 404 5.23 -4.73 11.22
CA TYR A 404 4.28 -4.21 10.23
C TYR A 404 3.52 -5.33 9.51
N LEU A 405 4.23 -6.38 9.08
CA LEU A 405 3.65 -7.54 8.39
C LEU A 405 2.67 -8.31 9.30
N VAL A 406 2.98 -8.44 10.60
CA VAL A 406 2.06 -9.05 11.58
C VAL A 406 0.77 -8.22 11.69
N LYS A 407 0.84 -6.89 11.74
CA LYS A 407 -0.35 -6.02 11.74
C LYS A 407 -1.13 -6.13 10.43
N LEU A 408 -0.43 -6.28 9.31
CA LEU A 408 -1.01 -6.41 7.98
C LEU A 408 -1.71 -7.75 7.78
N SER A 409 -1.20 -8.84 8.37
CA SER A 409 -1.82 -10.17 8.30
C SER A 409 -3.21 -10.24 8.94
N ALA A 410 -3.50 -9.34 9.88
CA ALA A 410 -4.82 -9.22 10.51
C ALA A 410 -5.87 -8.50 9.62
N LYS A 411 -5.47 -7.99 8.46
CA LYS A 411 -6.36 -7.29 7.51
C LYS A 411 -6.89 -8.25 6.45
N SER A 412 -7.98 -7.86 5.79
CA SER A 412 -8.55 -8.64 4.67
C SER A 412 -7.67 -8.49 3.43
N LEU A 413 -6.89 -9.51 3.14
CA LEU A 413 -6.00 -9.59 1.97
C LEU A 413 -6.64 -10.37 0.83
N SER A 414 -6.21 -10.11 -0.42
CA SER A 414 -6.45 -11.04 -1.51
C SER A 414 -5.57 -12.29 -1.33
N GLU A 415 -5.92 -13.41 -1.99
CA GLU A 415 -5.09 -14.62 -1.95
C GLU A 415 -3.66 -14.35 -2.43
N HIS A 416 -3.51 -13.58 -3.49
CA HIS A 416 -2.20 -13.16 -3.99
C HIS A 416 -1.41 -12.33 -2.96
N ASP A 417 -2.06 -11.33 -2.32
CA ASP A 417 -1.41 -10.49 -1.33
C ASP A 417 -1.06 -11.28 -0.06
N SER A 418 -1.90 -12.25 0.33
CA SER A 418 -1.63 -13.15 1.44
C SER A 418 -0.39 -14.01 1.18
N ARG A 419 -0.25 -14.55 -0.05
CA ARG A 419 0.94 -15.33 -0.45
C ARG A 419 2.21 -14.48 -0.45
N LEU A 420 2.14 -13.23 -0.96
CA LEU A 420 3.26 -12.29 -0.90
C LEU A 420 3.65 -11.94 0.54
N LEU A 421 2.67 -11.73 1.42
CA LEU A 421 2.92 -11.47 2.82
C LEU A 421 3.60 -12.65 3.50
N THR A 422 3.13 -13.88 3.25
CA THR A 422 3.74 -15.10 3.78
C THR A 422 5.19 -15.25 3.29
N LYS A 423 5.45 -15.04 2.00
CA LYS A 423 6.81 -15.02 1.44
C LYS A 423 7.71 -14.04 2.19
N MET A 424 7.26 -12.79 2.40
CA MET A 424 8.04 -11.77 3.11
C MET A 424 8.32 -12.18 4.56
N LEU A 425 7.30 -12.66 5.30
CA LEU A 425 7.45 -13.08 6.70
C LEU A 425 8.50 -14.19 6.88
N HIS A 426 8.57 -15.15 5.94
CA HIS A 426 9.59 -16.19 5.98
C HIS A 426 10.97 -15.67 5.57
N SER A 427 11.04 -14.78 4.60
CA SER A 427 12.33 -14.34 4.02
C SER A 427 13.07 -13.31 4.88
N ILE A 428 12.38 -12.48 5.69
CA ILE A 428 13.07 -11.43 6.49
C ILE A 428 14.04 -12.02 7.50
N GLY A 429 13.68 -13.12 8.16
CA GLY A 429 14.57 -13.79 9.10
C GLY A 429 15.78 -14.43 8.42
N ASP A 430 15.61 -15.05 7.23
CA ASP A 430 16.76 -15.58 6.47
C ASP A 430 17.69 -14.46 5.97
N LEU A 431 17.15 -13.32 5.57
CA LEU A 431 17.92 -12.14 5.18
C LEU A 431 18.73 -11.57 6.37
N GLU A 432 18.13 -11.49 7.55
CA GLU A 432 18.81 -11.05 8.77
C GLU A 432 19.96 -12.00 9.11
N ARG A 433 19.73 -13.33 9.09
CA ARG A 433 20.77 -14.34 9.35
C ARG A 433 21.96 -14.24 8.39
N ILE A 434 21.75 -13.99 7.10
CA ILE A 434 22.85 -13.77 6.15
C ILE A 434 23.69 -12.55 6.57
N SER A 435 23.06 -11.49 7.09
CA SER A 435 23.76 -10.30 7.56
C SER A 435 24.55 -10.56 8.84
N ASP A 436 23.99 -11.33 9.79
CA ASP A 436 24.68 -11.80 11.01
C ASP A 436 25.94 -12.59 10.63
N HIS A 437 25.83 -13.52 9.67
CA HIS A 437 26.98 -14.28 9.19
C HIS A 437 28.02 -13.42 8.49
N ALA A 438 27.61 -12.35 7.79
CA ALA A 438 28.54 -11.36 7.24
C ALA A 438 29.34 -10.65 8.34
N LEU A 439 28.69 -10.30 9.47
CA LEU A 439 29.38 -9.73 10.63
C LEU A 439 30.39 -10.72 11.22
N ASN A 440 30.04 -11.99 11.38
CA ASN A 440 30.94 -13.02 11.88
C ASN A 440 32.16 -13.23 10.95
N ILE A 441 31.98 -13.21 9.62
CA ILE A 441 33.05 -13.28 8.64
C ILE A 441 33.99 -12.08 8.75
N LYS A 442 33.44 -10.88 8.92
CA LYS A 442 34.22 -9.65 9.18
C LYS A 442 35.02 -9.77 10.49
N GLU A 443 34.47 -10.41 11.54
CA GLU A 443 35.18 -10.63 12.80
C GLU A 443 36.35 -11.58 12.60
N ALA A 444 36.17 -12.68 11.86
CA ALA A 444 37.25 -13.58 11.47
C ALA A 444 38.37 -12.86 10.69
N ALA A 445 37.99 -12.00 9.73
CA ALA A 445 38.97 -11.20 8.98
C ALA A 445 39.71 -10.19 9.89
N SER A 446 39.00 -9.56 10.84
CA SER A 446 39.60 -8.65 11.84
C SER A 446 40.58 -9.38 12.75
N GLU A 447 40.25 -10.61 13.18
CA GLU A 447 41.13 -11.46 13.99
C GLU A 447 42.41 -11.81 13.22
N MET A 448 42.27 -12.24 11.95
CA MET A 448 43.43 -12.51 11.08
C MET A 448 44.36 -11.29 10.94
N HIS A 449 43.75 -10.10 10.75
CA HIS A 449 44.50 -8.86 10.62
C HIS A 449 45.24 -8.47 11.89
N SER A 450 44.56 -8.52 13.06
CA SER A 450 45.11 -8.14 14.34
C SER A 450 46.25 -9.06 14.80
N LYS A 451 46.10 -10.37 14.57
CA LYS A 451 47.10 -11.40 14.86
C LYS A 451 48.19 -11.53 13.82
N LYS A 452 48.06 -10.84 12.69
CA LYS A 452 48.99 -10.91 11.52
C LYS A 452 49.17 -12.33 10.99
N ILE A 453 48.15 -13.17 11.08
CA ILE A 453 48.14 -14.53 10.53
C ILE A 453 47.58 -14.53 9.11
N LYS A 454 48.12 -15.41 8.25
CA LYS A 454 47.69 -15.51 6.85
C LYS A 454 47.63 -16.98 6.44
N PHE A 455 46.69 -17.31 5.59
CA PHE A 455 46.63 -18.60 4.93
C PHE A 455 47.81 -18.76 3.94
N SER A 456 48.28 -19.99 3.73
CA SER A 456 49.21 -20.30 2.64
C SER A 456 48.56 -20.00 1.28
N ASP A 457 49.37 -19.79 0.25
CA ASP A 457 48.87 -19.51 -1.11
C ASP A 457 47.95 -20.63 -1.62
N GLU A 458 48.21 -21.89 -1.26
CA GLU A 458 47.34 -23.02 -1.59
C GLU A 458 46.01 -22.96 -0.84
N ALA A 459 46.05 -22.71 0.46
CA ALA A 459 44.83 -22.58 1.26
C ALA A 459 44.00 -21.38 0.81
N LYS A 460 44.65 -20.26 0.45
CA LYS A 460 43.99 -19.08 -0.11
C LYS A 460 43.33 -19.38 -1.47
N ALA A 461 44.01 -20.12 -2.35
CA ALA A 461 43.42 -20.51 -3.63
C ALA A 461 42.20 -21.44 -3.46
N GLU A 462 42.23 -22.34 -2.46
CA GLU A 462 41.08 -23.18 -2.10
C GLU A 462 39.92 -22.35 -1.51
N LEU A 463 40.23 -21.40 -0.63
CA LEU A 463 39.24 -20.52 -0.02
C LEU A 463 38.58 -19.61 -1.08
N ASN A 464 39.33 -19.13 -2.06
CA ASN A 464 38.80 -18.31 -3.15
C ASN A 464 37.72 -19.05 -3.95
N VAL A 465 37.92 -20.36 -4.23
CA VAL A 465 36.87 -21.17 -4.91
C VAL A 465 35.58 -21.18 -4.09
N LEU A 466 35.69 -21.33 -2.78
CA LEU A 466 34.51 -21.32 -1.90
C LEU A 466 33.86 -19.91 -1.83
N THR A 467 34.64 -18.82 -1.73
CA THR A 467 34.13 -17.46 -1.72
C THR A 467 33.44 -17.09 -3.02
N ASP A 468 33.93 -17.54 -4.15
CA ASP A 468 33.30 -17.33 -5.46
C ASP A 468 31.97 -18.07 -5.55
N ALA A 469 31.88 -19.31 -5.05
CA ALA A 469 30.62 -20.05 -4.98
C ALA A 469 29.59 -19.38 -4.06
N ILE A 470 30.02 -18.89 -2.87
CA ILE A 470 29.16 -18.14 -1.94
C ILE A 470 28.68 -16.83 -2.57
N SER A 471 29.55 -16.10 -3.22
CA SER A 471 29.17 -14.88 -3.94
C SER A 471 28.10 -15.17 -5.00
N ARG A 472 28.26 -16.27 -5.73
CA ARG A 472 27.31 -16.70 -6.77
C ARG A 472 25.96 -17.10 -6.20
N ILE A 473 25.92 -17.88 -5.11
CA ILE A 473 24.65 -18.32 -4.51
C ILE A 473 23.86 -17.15 -3.91
N VAL A 474 24.55 -16.20 -3.26
CA VAL A 474 23.93 -14.97 -2.76
C VAL A 474 23.35 -14.15 -3.90
N ASP A 475 24.09 -13.99 -5.00
CA ASP A 475 23.60 -13.28 -6.18
C ASP A 475 22.37 -13.94 -6.78
N LEU A 476 22.36 -15.26 -6.94
CA LEU A 476 21.22 -16.02 -7.44
C LEU A 476 19.98 -15.88 -6.53
N ALA A 477 20.14 -16.09 -5.23
CA ALA A 477 19.05 -16.02 -4.27
C ALA A 477 18.44 -14.61 -4.19
N ILE A 478 19.29 -13.58 -4.06
CA ILE A 478 18.82 -12.19 -3.96
C ILE A 478 18.22 -11.71 -5.29
N PHE A 479 18.82 -12.06 -6.43
CA PHE A 479 18.29 -11.69 -7.75
C PHE A 479 16.92 -12.34 -8.00
N SER A 480 16.78 -13.65 -7.71
CA SER A 480 15.51 -14.35 -7.87
C SER A 480 14.43 -13.74 -7.00
N TYR A 481 14.75 -13.41 -5.74
CA TYR A 481 13.82 -12.78 -4.79
C TYR A 481 13.35 -11.38 -5.24
N ILE A 482 14.28 -10.54 -5.74
CA ILE A 482 13.98 -9.17 -6.17
C ILE A 482 13.11 -9.15 -7.43
N ASN A 483 13.33 -10.09 -8.35
CA ASN A 483 12.70 -10.09 -9.68
C ASN A 483 11.54 -11.09 -9.80
N ASP A 484 11.22 -11.82 -8.72
CA ASP A 484 10.26 -12.94 -8.72
C ASP A 484 10.62 -13.97 -9.82
N ASP A 485 11.93 -14.28 -9.96
CA ASP A 485 12.43 -15.16 -11.03
C ASP A 485 12.66 -16.59 -10.54
N LYS A 486 11.66 -17.45 -10.77
CA LYS A 486 11.72 -18.86 -10.40
C LYS A 486 12.83 -19.65 -11.13
N LYS A 487 13.27 -19.21 -12.31
CA LYS A 487 14.32 -19.93 -13.05
C LYS A 487 15.67 -19.77 -12.37
N GLU A 488 15.97 -18.57 -11.90
CA GLU A 488 17.19 -18.31 -11.12
C GLU A 488 17.11 -18.99 -9.74
N ALA A 489 15.92 -19.01 -9.11
CA ALA A 489 15.72 -19.71 -7.85
C ALA A 489 16.02 -21.22 -7.94
N LEU A 490 15.70 -21.87 -9.06
CA LEU A 490 16.00 -23.29 -9.31
C LEU A 490 17.49 -23.61 -9.38
N LEU A 491 18.37 -22.62 -9.51
CA LEU A 491 19.83 -22.81 -9.56
C LEU A 491 20.47 -22.77 -8.16
N VAL A 492 19.75 -22.29 -7.16
CA VAL A 492 20.30 -22.07 -5.80
C VAL A 492 20.59 -23.38 -5.10
N GLU A 493 19.63 -24.29 -5.05
CA GLU A 493 19.76 -25.57 -4.33
C GLU A 493 20.86 -26.49 -4.90
N PRO A 494 21.02 -26.67 -6.24
CA PRO A 494 22.17 -27.42 -6.79
C PRO A 494 23.51 -26.81 -6.44
N LEU A 495 23.60 -25.48 -6.32
CA LEU A 495 24.84 -24.80 -5.94
C LEU A 495 25.11 -24.91 -4.44
N GLU A 496 24.10 -24.90 -3.60
CA GLU A 496 24.20 -25.12 -2.15
C GLU A 496 24.84 -26.49 -1.87
N GLU A 497 24.35 -27.57 -2.47
CA GLU A 497 24.93 -28.91 -2.31
C GLU A 497 26.41 -28.99 -2.78
N VAL A 498 26.75 -28.25 -3.83
CA VAL A 498 28.15 -28.15 -4.29
C VAL A 498 29.02 -27.40 -3.30
N ILE A 499 28.49 -26.32 -2.68
CA ILE A 499 29.17 -25.56 -1.61
C ILE A 499 29.49 -26.49 -0.43
N ASP A 500 28.54 -27.32 0.00
CA ASP A 500 28.76 -28.30 1.06
C ASP A 500 29.88 -29.27 0.75
N VAL A 501 29.87 -29.83 -0.47
CA VAL A 501 30.93 -30.74 -0.93
C VAL A 501 32.30 -30.04 -0.99
N VAL A 502 32.37 -28.80 -1.45
CA VAL A 502 33.59 -28.00 -1.50
C VAL A 502 34.08 -27.69 -0.09
N ASN A 503 33.18 -27.30 0.81
CA ASN A 503 33.44 -26.98 2.20
C ASN A 503 34.03 -28.18 2.94
N GLU A 504 33.45 -29.37 2.82
CA GLU A 504 33.95 -30.59 3.42
C GLU A 504 35.37 -30.95 2.90
N LYS A 505 35.58 -30.87 1.57
CA LYS A 505 36.90 -31.11 0.97
C LYS A 505 37.95 -30.13 1.50
N LEU A 506 37.59 -28.85 1.64
CA LEU A 506 38.47 -27.79 2.15
C LEU A 506 38.87 -28.06 3.61
N LYS A 507 37.89 -28.36 4.48
CA LYS A 507 38.10 -28.76 5.88
C LYS A 507 39.05 -29.97 5.98
N ASN A 508 38.83 -31.02 5.16
CA ASN A 508 39.64 -32.23 5.12
C ASN A 508 41.10 -31.96 4.67
N ARG A 509 41.32 -31.07 3.68
CA ARG A 509 42.66 -30.65 3.24
C ARG A 509 43.37 -29.84 4.33
N HIS A 510 42.66 -28.99 5.04
CA HIS A 510 43.24 -28.22 6.14
C HIS A 510 43.71 -29.14 7.29
N ILE A 511 42.91 -30.14 7.66
CA ILE A 511 43.32 -31.16 8.66
C ILE A 511 44.62 -31.88 8.22
N LYS A 512 44.80 -32.16 6.93
CA LYS A 512 46.04 -32.74 6.43
C LYS A 512 47.24 -31.78 6.60
N ARG A 513 47.06 -30.49 6.29
CA ARG A 513 48.09 -29.45 6.52
C ARG A 513 48.43 -29.28 8.00
N LEU A 514 47.47 -29.37 8.91
CA LEU A 514 47.72 -29.37 10.34
C LEU A 514 48.59 -30.56 10.79
N ARG A 515 48.27 -31.78 10.31
CA ARG A 515 49.02 -33.00 10.64
C ARG A 515 50.46 -32.99 10.13
N THR A 516 50.72 -32.28 9.06
CA THR A 516 52.06 -32.14 8.47
C THR A 516 52.83 -30.91 8.96
N GLY A 517 52.28 -30.15 9.90
CA GLY A 517 52.92 -28.94 10.45
C GLY A 517 52.95 -27.74 9.50
N GLN A 518 52.21 -27.79 8.38
CA GLN A 518 52.15 -26.73 7.37
C GLN A 518 51.13 -25.64 7.73
N CYS A 519 50.42 -25.80 8.82
CA CYS A 519 49.42 -24.86 9.29
C CYS A 519 49.36 -24.79 10.83
N THR A 520 48.94 -23.69 11.39
CA THR A 520 48.77 -23.51 12.85
C THR A 520 47.32 -23.86 13.27
N ILE A 521 47.16 -24.25 14.56
CA ILE A 521 45.86 -24.52 15.14
C ILE A 521 44.97 -23.28 15.10
N GLU A 522 45.54 -22.08 15.33
CA GLU A 522 44.80 -20.81 15.26
C GLU A 522 44.15 -20.58 13.89
N LEU A 523 44.91 -20.81 12.79
CA LEU A 523 44.37 -20.75 11.42
C LEU A 523 43.28 -21.81 11.19
N GLY A 524 43.34 -22.94 11.92
CA GLY A 524 42.31 -23.96 11.89
C GLY A 524 40.98 -23.48 12.46
N PHE A 525 41.01 -22.77 13.57
CA PHE A 525 39.81 -22.17 14.16
C PHE A 525 39.21 -21.10 13.24
N VAL A 526 40.02 -20.16 12.77
CA VAL A 526 39.57 -19.10 11.86
C VAL A 526 38.96 -19.68 10.57
N LEU A 527 39.59 -20.71 9.98
CA LEU A 527 39.03 -21.38 8.79
C LEU A 527 37.70 -22.05 9.10
N SER A 528 37.61 -22.74 10.24
CA SER A 528 36.35 -23.37 10.68
C SER A 528 35.24 -22.35 10.83
N ASP A 529 35.53 -21.19 11.45
CA ASP A 529 34.55 -20.13 11.63
C ASP A 529 34.08 -19.57 10.26
N ILE A 530 35.01 -19.26 9.35
CA ILE A 530 34.68 -18.79 8.00
C ILE A 530 33.82 -19.83 7.26
N THR A 531 34.25 -21.10 7.24
CA THR A 531 33.56 -22.14 6.49
C THR A 531 32.19 -22.48 7.05
N ASN A 532 32.01 -22.44 8.38
CA ASN A 532 30.71 -22.65 9.01
C ASN A 532 29.75 -21.48 8.71
N ASN A 533 30.25 -20.24 8.74
CA ASN A 533 29.42 -19.09 8.37
C ASN A 533 29.01 -19.13 6.89
N PHE A 534 29.90 -19.56 5.99
CA PHE A 534 29.58 -19.73 4.58
C PHE A 534 28.52 -20.81 4.31
N GLU A 535 28.63 -21.95 4.99
CA GLU A 535 27.61 -23.02 4.97
C GLU A 535 26.24 -22.47 5.36
N ARG A 536 26.16 -21.73 6.49
CA ARG A 536 24.92 -21.11 6.93
C ARG A 536 24.38 -20.06 5.96
N VAL A 537 25.23 -19.25 5.34
CA VAL A 537 24.80 -18.32 4.30
C VAL A 537 24.17 -19.06 3.12
N ALA A 538 24.75 -20.19 2.70
CA ALA A 538 24.20 -21.02 1.62
C ALA A 538 22.84 -21.62 2.00
N ASP A 539 22.70 -22.17 3.23
CA ASP A 539 21.43 -22.66 3.80
C ASP A 539 20.33 -21.59 3.73
N HIS A 540 20.61 -20.36 4.19
CA HIS A 540 19.64 -19.28 4.17
C HIS A 540 19.32 -18.81 2.75
N CYS A 541 20.27 -18.84 1.81
CA CYS A 541 20.00 -18.58 0.39
C CYS A 541 19.05 -19.62 -0.20
N SER A 542 19.23 -20.91 0.15
CA SER A 542 18.33 -22.00 -0.25
C SER A 542 16.92 -21.79 0.29
N ASN A 543 16.76 -21.40 1.56
CA ASN A 543 15.46 -21.09 2.15
C ASN A 543 14.74 -19.94 1.39
N ILE A 544 15.46 -18.87 1.08
CA ILE A 544 14.91 -17.74 0.30
C ILE A 544 14.45 -18.20 -1.08
N ALA A 545 15.23 -19.02 -1.77
CA ALA A 545 14.87 -19.56 -3.07
C ALA A 545 13.67 -20.52 -2.99
N ALA A 546 13.60 -21.37 -1.94
CA ALA A 546 12.45 -22.23 -1.70
C ALA A 546 11.15 -21.44 -1.49
N CYS A 547 11.20 -20.33 -0.75
CA CYS A 547 10.07 -19.41 -0.58
C CYS A 547 9.59 -18.84 -1.93
N GLU A 548 10.52 -18.52 -2.84
CA GLU A 548 10.18 -18.02 -4.19
C GLU A 548 9.49 -19.09 -5.04
N LEU A 549 9.98 -20.31 -4.99
CA LEU A 549 9.45 -21.44 -5.78
C LEU A 549 8.06 -21.87 -5.31
N GLN A 550 7.79 -21.77 -4.01
CA GLN A 550 6.53 -22.23 -3.39
C GLN A 550 5.43 -21.18 -3.31
N ILE A 551 5.65 -19.96 -3.78
CA ILE A 551 4.69 -18.86 -3.66
C ILE A 551 3.30 -19.19 -4.26
N ASP A 552 3.22 -20.09 -5.24
CA ASP A 552 1.96 -20.51 -5.86
C ASP A 552 1.40 -21.82 -5.28
N SER A 553 2.06 -22.45 -4.30
CA SER A 553 1.61 -23.68 -3.64
C SER A 553 0.74 -23.37 -2.42
N ASP A 554 -0.25 -24.24 -2.14
CA ASP A 554 -1.12 -24.11 -0.98
C ASP A 554 -0.45 -24.58 0.33
N GLU A 555 0.67 -25.29 0.23
CA GLU A 555 1.45 -25.82 1.35
C GLU A 555 2.87 -25.25 1.31
N PHE A 556 3.27 -24.57 2.39
CA PHE A 556 4.60 -23.99 2.57
C PHE A 556 5.48 -24.98 3.36
N GLU A 557 5.95 -26.05 2.70
CA GLU A 557 6.87 -27.03 3.28
C GLU A 557 8.18 -27.07 2.48
N SER A 558 9.11 -26.12 2.78
CA SER A 558 10.35 -25.92 2.04
C SER A 558 11.21 -27.19 1.99
N HIS A 559 11.35 -27.92 3.10
CA HIS A 559 12.22 -29.11 3.15
C HIS A 559 11.69 -30.29 2.33
N ASP A 560 10.38 -30.52 2.33
CA ASP A 560 9.78 -31.60 1.53
C ASP A 560 9.79 -31.31 0.04
N TYR A 561 9.66 -30.03 -0.33
CA TYR A 561 9.73 -29.59 -1.71
C TYR A 561 11.14 -29.78 -2.28
N LEU A 562 12.17 -29.31 -1.57
CA LEU A 562 13.58 -29.47 -1.94
C LEU A 562 13.97 -30.94 -2.01
N GLY A 563 13.50 -31.78 -1.07
CA GLY A 563 13.74 -33.22 -1.09
C GLY A 563 13.14 -33.95 -2.30
N ARG A 564 12.00 -33.48 -2.83
CA ARG A 564 11.39 -34.00 -4.06
C ARG A 564 12.15 -33.56 -5.30
N MET A 565 12.59 -32.31 -5.39
CA MET A 565 13.42 -31.81 -6.50
C MET A 565 14.74 -32.58 -6.65
N LYS A 566 15.41 -32.88 -5.54
CA LYS A 566 16.69 -33.65 -5.53
C LYS A 566 16.56 -35.04 -6.14
N LYS A 567 15.41 -35.70 -6.00
CA LYS A 567 15.21 -37.10 -6.41
C LYS A 567 14.85 -37.27 -7.89
N ASP A 568 14.01 -36.41 -8.44
CA ASP A 568 13.27 -36.69 -9.67
C ASP A 568 13.60 -35.77 -10.85
N ASP A 569 14.39 -34.68 -10.67
CA ASP A 569 14.64 -33.72 -11.73
C ASP A 569 16.00 -33.93 -12.43
N GLU A 570 15.98 -34.31 -13.72
CA GLU A 570 17.18 -34.45 -14.54
C GLU A 570 17.91 -33.11 -14.72
N ASN A 571 17.20 -31.99 -14.77
CA ASN A 571 17.80 -30.68 -14.86
C ASN A 571 18.58 -30.31 -13.58
N TYR A 572 18.09 -30.73 -12.43
CA TYR A 572 18.79 -30.55 -11.16
C TYR A 572 20.17 -31.26 -11.20
N LYS A 573 20.20 -32.52 -11.59
CA LYS A 573 21.46 -33.30 -11.68
C LYS A 573 22.42 -32.71 -12.70
N ALA A 574 21.93 -32.22 -13.83
CA ALA A 574 22.76 -31.56 -14.84
C ALA A 574 23.41 -30.28 -14.27
N ARG A 575 22.65 -29.42 -13.57
CA ARG A 575 23.16 -28.20 -12.95
C ARG A 575 24.12 -28.46 -11.79
N TYR A 576 23.82 -29.44 -10.95
CA TYR A 576 24.74 -29.88 -9.89
C TYR A 576 26.09 -30.31 -10.46
N ASN A 577 26.12 -31.12 -11.51
CA ASN A 577 27.38 -31.56 -12.16
C ASN A 577 28.13 -30.40 -12.82
N GLU A 578 27.41 -29.43 -13.41
CA GLU A 578 28.00 -28.22 -13.99
C GLU A 578 28.72 -27.41 -12.91
N PHE A 579 28.05 -27.11 -11.79
CA PHE A 579 28.66 -26.38 -10.67
C PHE A 579 29.77 -27.16 -9.99
N LEU A 580 29.67 -28.49 -9.89
CA LEU A 580 30.74 -29.34 -9.30
C LEU A 580 32.04 -29.29 -10.10
N GLU A 581 31.98 -29.17 -11.43
CA GLU A 581 33.14 -28.95 -12.27
C GLU A 581 33.64 -27.51 -12.25
N GLU A 582 32.72 -26.52 -12.18
CA GLU A 582 33.07 -25.10 -12.11
C GLU A 582 33.81 -24.75 -10.81
N TYR A 583 33.33 -25.24 -9.65
CA TYR A 583 33.91 -24.96 -8.34
C TYR A 583 34.85 -26.08 -7.85
N LYS A 584 35.60 -26.66 -8.76
CA LYS A 584 36.56 -27.69 -8.44
C LYS A 584 37.80 -27.12 -7.76
N LEU A 585 38.11 -27.62 -6.56
CA LEU A 585 39.32 -27.22 -5.84
C LEU A 585 40.62 -27.50 -6.65
N PRO A 586 41.63 -26.63 -6.58
CA PRO A 586 42.92 -26.83 -7.20
C PRO A 586 43.52 -28.19 -6.85
N LYS A 587 44.32 -28.77 -7.75
CA LYS A 587 44.99 -30.06 -7.49
C LYS A 587 45.88 -29.93 -6.25
N TYR A 588 45.67 -30.81 -5.27
CA TYR A 588 46.52 -30.89 -4.07
C TYR A 588 47.93 -31.36 -4.50
N LYS A 589 48.94 -30.49 -4.36
CA LYS A 589 50.33 -30.87 -4.57
C LYS A 589 50.75 -31.83 -3.46
N LYS A 590 50.88 -33.12 -3.72
CA LYS A 590 51.66 -34.01 -2.86
C LYS A 590 53.11 -33.57 -3.00
N GLU A 591 53.68 -32.93 -2.00
CA GLU A 591 55.13 -32.88 -1.89
C GLU A 591 55.62 -34.31 -1.67
N ALA A 592 56.65 -34.70 -2.50
CA ALA A 592 57.25 -36.00 -2.55
C ALA A 592 58.06 -36.30 -1.26
#